data_6b6dbf8fbb0bb4ef210d9b9bfb202bf5
#
_entry.id   6b6dbf8fbb0bb4ef210d9b9bfb202bf5
#
_cell.length_a   1.000
_cell.length_b   1.000
_cell.length_c   1.000
_cell.angle_alpha   90.00
_cell.angle_beta   90.00
_cell.angle_gamma   90.00
#
_symmetry.space_group_name_H-M   'P 1'
#
loop_
_entity.id
_entity.type
_entity.pdbx_description
1 polymer ?
#
loop_
_entity_poly.entity_id
_entity_poly.type
_entity_poly.pdbx_seq_one_letter_code
_entity_poly.pdbx_strand_id
1 'polypeptide(L)'
;MRNDEILRQGALDAKGAEEVRSMYRRLTETLIARGLSITTMESCTAGQIASLITDTEGASAILKGAVVTYSNAATVRQGVPEETIRRFGV
;
A
#
# COMPACT_ATOMS: atom_id res chain seq x y z
N MET A 1 27.71 7.95 12.16
CA MET A 1 27.22 6.57 12.38
C MET A 1 28.32 5.59 12.03
N ARG A 2 28.59 4.60 12.87
CA ARG A 2 29.63 3.60 12.60
C ARG A 2 29.14 2.58 11.58
N ASN A 3 30.07 1.93 10.86
CA ASN A 3 29.74 0.96 9.82
C ASN A 3 28.92 -0.23 10.34
N ASP A 4 29.21 -0.71 11.56
CA ASP A 4 28.46 -1.81 12.16
C ASP A 4 27.01 -1.44 12.49
N GLU A 5 26.76 -0.18 12.84
CA GLU A 5 25.41 0.33 13.04
C GLU A 5 24.62 0.41 11.73
N ILE A 6 25.28 0.88 10.65
CA ILE A 6 24.68 0.95 9.32
C ILE A 6 24.29 -0.46 8.83
N LEU A 7 25.19 -1.42 8.96
CA LEU A 7 24.94 -2.80 8.54
C LEU A 7 23.80 -3.44 9.35
N ARG A 8 23.75 -3.16 10.65
CA ARG A 8 22.68 -3.68 11.52
C ARG A 8 21.33 -3.09 11.14
N GLN A 9 21.28 -1.79 10.87
CA GLN A 9 20.05 -1.13 10.46
C GLN A 9 19.56 -1.65 9.11
N GLY A 10 20.46 -1.87 8.15
CA GLY A 10 20.13 -2.46 6.87
C GLY A 10 19.53 -3.86 7.00
N ALA A 11 20.08 -4.70 7.90
CA ALA A 11 19.54 -6.04 8.15
C ALA A 11 18.14 -5.99 8.77
N LEU A 12 17.89 -5.05 9.70
CA LEU A 12 16.57 -4.86 10.29
C LEU A 12 15.55 -4.37 9.27
N ASP A 13 15.94 -3.43 8.40
CA ASP A 13 15.08 -2.91 7.35
C ASP A 13 14.72 -4.00 6.33
N ALA A 14 15.67 -4.84 5.95
CA ALA A 14 15.44 -5.96 5.03
C ALA A 14 14.49 -6.98 5.64
N LYS A 15 14.63 -7.28 6.93
CA LYS A 15 13.73 -8.20 7.64
C LYS A 15 12.32 -7.63 7.73
N GLY A 16 12.19 -6.35 8.05
CA GLY A 16 10.91 -5.67 8.11
C GLY A 16 10.19 -5.66 6.76
N ALA A 17 10.92 -5.40 5.67
CA ALA A 17 10.38 -5.45 4.32
C ALA A 17 9.90 -6.85 3.95
N GLU A 18 10.64 -7.89 4.35
CA GLU A 18 10.25 -9.27 4.11
C GLU A 18 8.98 -9.64 4.87
N GLU A 19 8.84 -9.20 6.11
CA GLU A 19 7.64 -9.42 6.91
C GLU A 19 6.42 -8.74 6.28
N VAL A 20 6.57 -7.53 5.76
CA VAL A 20 5.51 -6.80 5.08
C VAL A 20 5.09 -7.54 3.82
N ARG A 21 6.04 -7.96 2.98
CA ARG A 21 5.72 -8.73 1.77
C ARG A 21 4.98 -10.02 2.09
N SER A 22 5.39 -10.71 3.16
CA SER A 22 4.72 -11.93 3.60
C SER A 22 3.27 -11.67 4.04
N MET A 23 3.01 -10.58 4.73
CA MET A 23 1.67 -10.17 5.14
C MET A 23 0.78 -9.90 3.93
N TYR A 24 1.29 -9.17 2.93
CA TYR A 24 0.54 -8.86 1.71
C TYR A 24 0.27 -10.11 0.88
N ARG A 25 1.20 -11.06 0.84
CA ARG A 25 0.98 -12.35 0.17
C ARG A 25 -0.17 -13.10 0.82
N ARG A 26 -0.18 -13.19 2.15
CA ARG A 26 -1.27 -13.86 2.88
C ARG A 26 -2.61 -13.17 2.66
N LEU A 27 -2.63 -11.85 2.67
CA LEU A 27 -3.83 -11.07 2.38
C LEU A 27 -4.35 -11.40 0.98
N THR A 28 -3.48 -11.35 -0.03
CA THR A 28 -3.85 -11.59 -1.42
C THR A 28 -4.37 -13.01 -1.62
N GLU A 29 -3.67 -14.00 -1.09
CA GLU A 29 -4.10 -15.40 -1.16
C GLU A 29 -5.44 -15.63 -0.46
N THR A 30 -5.68 -14.96 0.66
CA THR A 30 -6.95 -15.04 1.38
C THR A 30 -8.09 -14.46 0.54
N LEU A 31 -7.87 -13.32 -0.09
CA LEU A 31 -8.88 -12.70 -0.96
C LEU A 31 -9.19 -13.59 -2.16
N ILE A 32 -8.16 -14.19 -2.77
CA ILE A 32 -8.34 -15.14 -3.87
C ILE A 32 -9.20 -16.32 -3.41
N ALA A 33 -8.83 -16.94 -2.28
CA ALA A 33 -9.53 -18.10 -1.75
C ALA A 33 -10.99 -17.83 -1.42
N ARG A 34 -11.31 -16.60 -0.98
CA ARG A 34 -12.67 -16.21 -0.61
C ARG A 34 -13.46 -15.60 -1.76
N GLY A 35 -12.88 -15.44 -2.92
CA GLY A 35 -13.54 -14.82 -4.06
C GLY A 35 -13.88 -13.35 -3.84
N LEU A 36 -13.10 -12.64 -3.02
CA LEU A 36 -13.29 -11.22 -2.75
C LEU A 36 -12.40 -10.38 -3.63
N SER A 37 -12.77 -9.13 -3.86
CA SER A 37 -11.96 -8.18 -4.61
C SER A 37 -11.61 -6.98 -3.75
N ILE A 38 -10.57 -6.25 -4.18
CA ILE A 38 -10.09 -5.07 -3.49
C ILE A 38 -9.72 -3.98 -4.50
N THR A 39 -9.94 -2.75 -4.11
CA THR A 39 -9.38 -1.58 -4.78
C THR A 39 -8.68 -0.73 -3.73
N THR A 40 -7.74 0.10 -4.15
CA THR A 40 -7.03 1.00 -3.26
C THR A 40 -7.14 2.44 -3.74
N MET A 41 -7.19 3.35 -2.78
CA MET A 41 -7.00 4.76 -3.03
C MET A 41 -5.89 5.22 -2.09
N GLU A 42 -4.74 5.59 -2.65
CA GLU A 42 -3.54 5.87 -1.89
C GLU A 42 -3.11 7.31 -2.06
N SER A 43 -2.54 7.89 -1.01
CA SER A 43 -1.95 9.22 -1.04
C SER A 43 -0.48 9.12 -0.65
N CYS A 44 -0.15 9.13 0.63
CA CYS A 44 1.24 9.12 1.09
C CYS A 44 2.00 7.85 0.70
N THR A 45 1.32 6.73 0.53
CA THR A 45 1.93 5.47 0.09
C THR A 45 2.20 5.44 -1.41
N ALA A 46 1.59 6.34 -2.17
CA ALA A 46 1.88 6.59 -3.59
C ALA A 46 1.84 5.33 -4.48
N GLY A 47 0.91 4.42 -4.21
CA GLY A 47 0.74 3.19 -4.99
C GLY A 47 1.46 1.98 -4.43
N GLN A 48 2.18 2.12 -3.32
CA GLN A 48 2.95 1.01 -2.74
C GLN A 48 2.06 -0.14 -2.28
N ILE A 49 0.86 0.15 -1.77
CA ILE A 49 -0.08 -0.88 -1.32
C ILE A 49 -0.50 -1.75 -2.51
N ALA A 50 -0.93 -1.12 -3.60
CA ALA A 50 -1.29 -1.84 -4.82
C ALA A 50 -0.12 -2.64 -5.38
N SER A 51 1.09 -2.06 -5.38
CA SER A 51 2.30 -2.72 -5.82
C SER A 51 2.59 -3.99 -5.00
N LEU A 52 2.48 -3.92 -3.68
CA LEU A 52 2.70 -5.06 -2.80
C LEU A 52 1.67 -6.18 -3.03
N ILE A 53 0.43 -5.81 -3.33
CA ILE A 53 -0.61 -6.79 -3.67
C ILE A 53 -0.25 -7.52 -4.97
N THR A 54 0.23 -6.79 -5.98
CA THR A 54 0.54 -7.39 -7.29
C THR A 54 1.77 -8.29 -7.29
N ASP A 55 2.57 -8.28 -6.24
CA ASP A 55 3.72 -9.19 -6.10
C ASP A 55 3.30 -10.65 -5.95
N THR A 56 2.06 -10.92 -5.61
CA THR A 56 1.56 -12.28 -5.43
C THR A 56 0.91 -12.76 -6.71
N GLU A 57 1.27 -13.97 -7.15
CA GLU A 57 0.67 -14.61 -8.33
C GLU A 57 -0.85 -14.74 -8.12
N GLY A 58 -1.59 -14.41 -9.16
CA GLY A 58 -3.06 -14.45 -9.11
C GLY A 58 -3.71 -13.15 -8.63
N ALA A 59 -2.93 -12.14 -8.29
CA ALA A 59 -3.45 -10.86 -7.80
C ALA A 59 -4.43 -10.19 -8.78
N SER A 60 -4.29 -10.42 -10.07
CA SER A 60 -5.21 -9.85 -11.06
C SER A 60 -6.65 -10.31 -10.88
N ALA A 61 -6.87 -11.42 -10.22
CA ALA A 61 -8.21 -11.91 -9.91
C ALA A 61 -8.91 -11.05 -8.85
N ILE A 62 -8.16 -10.38 -7.99
CA ILE A 62 -8.73 -9.67 -6.83
C ILE A 62 -8.49 -8.17 -6.83
N LEU A 63 -7.40 -7.68 -7.40
CA LEU A 63 -7.14 -6.23 -7.46
C LEU A 63 -7.79 -5.68 -8.74
N LYS A 64 -8.86 -4.90 -8.57
CA LYS A 64 -9.65 -4.40 -9.69
C LYS A 64 -9.25 -3.00 -10.16
N GLY A 65 -8.47 -2.30 -9.37
CA GLY A 65 -7.98 -0.98 -9.71
C GLY A 65 -7.33 -0.33 -8.51
N ALA A 66 -6.54 0.70 -8.77
CA ALA A 66 -5.88 1.47 -7.75
C ALA A 66 -5.74 2.92 -8.23
N VAL A 67 -5.90 3.86 -7.31
CA VAL A 67 -5.78 5.28 -7.61
C VAL A 67 -4.81 5.91 -6.63
N VAL A 68 -3.93 6.75 -7.14
CA VAL A 68 -3.04 7.56 -6.30
C VAL A 68 -3.51 9.01 -6.37
N THR A 69 -3.93 9.55 -5.23
CA THR A 69 -4.41 10.94 -5.12
C THR A 69 -3.39 11.74 -4.34
N TYR A 70 -2.45 12.36 -5.03
CA TYR A 70 -1.33 13.06 -4.38
C TYR A 70 -1.52 14.58 -4.29
N SER A 71 -2.63 15.09 -4.78
CA SER A 71 -3.04 16.49 -4.61
C SER A 71 -4.42 16.56 -3.97
N ASN A 72 -4.73 17.68 -3.32
CA ASN A 72 -6.07 17.88 -2.75
C ASN A 72 -7.15 17.81 -3.82
N ALA A 73 -6.89 18.36 -5.01
CA ALA A 73 -7.84 18.32 -6.12
C ALA A 73 -8.13 16.88 -6.57
N ALA A 74 -7.10 16.05 -6.68
CA ALA A 74 -7.27 14.64 -7.04
C ALA A 74 -8.04 13.87 -5.96
N THR A 75 -7.77 14.14 -4.70
CA THR A 75 -8.43 13.51 -3.56
C THR A 75 -9.92 13.87 -3.54
N VAL A 76 -10.26 15.12 -3.76
CA VAL A 76 -11.65 15.59 -3.85
C VAL A 76 -12.38 14.90 -5.01
N ARG A 77 -11.74 14.77 -6.17
CA ARG A 77 -12.33 14.10 -7.32
C ARG A 77 -12.67 12.63 -7.05
N GLN A 78 -11.95 11.99 -6.13
CA GLN A 78 -12.24 10.61 -5.73
C GLN A 78 -13.28 10.51 -4.62
N GLY A 79 -13.85 11.62 -4.18
CA GLY A 79 -14.99 11.63 -3.29
C GLY A 79 -14.73 12.07 -1.86
N VAL A 80 -13.51 12.49 -1.52
CA VAL A 80 -13.23 13.04 -0.19
C VAL A 80 -13.75 14.48 -0.16
N PRO A 81 -14.64 14.84 0.78
CA PRO A 81 -15.15 16.20 0.87
C PRO A 81 -14.03 17.21 1.13
N GLU A 82 -14.06 18.32 0.41
CA GLU A 82 -13.08 19.40 0.58
C GLU A 82 -13.01 19.91 2.02
N GLU A 83 -14.14 19.94 2.69
CA GLU A 83 -14.23 20.32 4.10
C GLU A 83 -13.40 19.40 4.99
N THR A 84 -13.39 18.10 4.71
CA THR A 84 -12.60 17.13 5.45
C THR A 84 -11.10 17.45 5.35
N ILE A 85 -10.64 17.82 4.15
CA ILE A 85 -9.24 18.17 3.92
C ILE A 85 -8.89 19.45 4.67
N ARG A 86 -9.74 20.47 4.62
CA ARG A 86 -9.52 21.73 5.34
C ARG A 86 -9.48 21.54 6.84
N ARG A 87 -10.31 20.65 7.37
CA ARG A 87 -10.48 20.45 8.81
C ARG A 87 -9.39 19.56 9.40
N PHE A 88 -8.97 18.50 8.70
CA PHE A 88 -8.06 17.49 9.23
C PHE A 88 -6.71 17.43 8.51
N GLY A 89 -6.53 18.17 7.43
CA GLY A 89 -5.34 18.14 6.61
C GLY A 89 -5.33 17.00 5.59
N VAL A 90 -4.18 16.82 4.99
CA VAL A 90 -3.99 15.80 3.95
C VAL A 90 -3.57 14.46 4.52
#